data_e1130892f6917978c2533b1563fa4910
#
_entry.id   e1130892f6917978c2533b1563fa4910
#
_cell.length_a   1.000
_cell.length_b   1.000
_cell.length_c   1.000
_cell.angle_alpha   90.00
_cell.angle_beta   90.00
_cell.angle_gamma   90.00
#
_symmetry.space_group_name_H-M   'P 1'
#
loop_
_entity.id
_entity.type
_entity.pdbx_description
1 polymer ?
#
loop_
_entity_poly.entity_id
_entity_poly.type
_entity_poly.pdbx_seq_one_letter_code
_entity_poly.pdbx_strand_id
1 'polypeptide(L)'
;KAIEVKTKSDKKAFLDFPKELYKGDPYWVCPLDSETESVFDPIRNPVFSHGEATRWILCDDKGKVVGRIAAFIDYVRSKANSQPTGGAGFFEATDNRDAAFKLFDTAKEWLAQRGMEAMDAPINLGENYVNWGLLVEGFMQQGFGMPYNKKYYREFFEEYGFQKYFEQYSYH
;
A
#
# COMPACT_ATOMS: atom_id res chain seq x y z
N LYS A 1 10.58 0.99 -13.97
CA LYS A 1 11.62 1.07 -12.93
C LYS A 1 11.01 1.55 -11.63
N ALA A 2 11.24 0.80 -10.53
CA ALA A 2 10.85 1.22 -9.19
C ALA A 2 11.86 2.25 -8.64
N ILE A 3 11.36 3.36 -8.14
CA ILE A 3 12.14 4.48 -7.59
C ILE A 3 11.71 4.68 -6.13
N GLU A 4 12.64 4.55 -5.20
CA GLU A 4 12.40 4.85 -3.80
C GLU A 4 12.16 6.34 -3.61
N VAL A 5 11.10 6.68 -2.90
CA VAL A 5 10.68 8.08 -2.68
C VAL A 5 11.62 8.76 -1.69
N LYS A 6 12.41 9.71 -2.16
CA LYS A 6 13.39 10.47 -1.36
C LYS A 6 13.29 11.96 -1.54
N THR A 7 13.01 12.41 -2.75
CA THR A 7 12.94 13.83 -3.10
C THR A 7 11.53 14.40 -2.95
N LYS A 8 11.41 15.72 -2.94
CA LYS A 8 10.10 16.39 -2.97
C LYS A 8 9.29 16.03 -4.21
N SER A 9 9.97 15.85 -5.34
CA SER A 9 9.34 15.43 -6.60
C SER A 9 8.78 14.02 -6.51
N ASP A 10 9.53 13.08 -5.91
CA ASP A 10 9.07 11.70 -5.71
C ASP A 10 7.86 11.65 -4.77
N LYS A 11 7.89 12.44 -3.68
CA LYS A 11 6.75 12.56 -2.74
C LYS A 11 5.50 13.07 -3.45
N LYS A 12 5.66 14.11 -4.26
CA LYS A 12 4.56 14.65 -5.06
C LYS A 12 4.01 13.60 -6.02
N ALA A 13 4.85 12.88 -6.73
CA ALA A 13 4.46 11.82 -7.65
C ALA A 13 3.71 10.69 -6.94
N PHE A 14 4.17 10.29 -5.75
CA PHE A 14 3.51 9.29 -4.92
C PHE A 14 2.10 9.73 -4.48
N LEU A 15 1.93 10.98 -4.08
CA LEU A 15 0.64 11.54 -3.65
C LEU A 15 -0.33 11.77 -4.83
N ASP A 16 0.19 12.20 -5.96
CA ASP A 16 -0.63 12.58 -7.12
C ASP A 16 -1.10 11.36 -7.94
N PHE A 17 -0.36 10.27 -7.93
CA PHE A 17 -0.70 9.11 -8.75
C PHE A 17 -2.14 8.60 -8.54
N PRO A 18 -2.65 8.37 -7.31
CA PRO A 18 -4.04 7.94 -7.16
C PRO A 18 -5.05 9.00 -7.61
N LYS A 19 -4.74 10.29 -7.51
CA LYS A 19 -5.63 11.35 -7.98
C LYS A 19 -5.87 11.27 -9.48
N GLU A 20 -4.84 10.94 -10.26
CA GLU A 20 -4.98 10.69 -11.68
C GLU A 20 -5.64 9.34 -11.99
N LEU A 21 -5.28 8.30 -11.24
CA LEU A 21 -5.81 6.95 -11.42
C LEU A 21 -7.33 6.88 -11.22
N TYR A 22 -7.84 7.58 -10.20
CA TYR A 22 -9.26 7.61 -9.85
C TYR A 22 -10.03 8.79 -10.45
N LYS A 23 -9.42 9.53 -11.35
CA LYS A 23 -10.09 10.65 -12.01
C LYS A 23 -11.38 10.20 -12.69
N GLY A 24 -12.49 10.87 -12.34
CA GLY A 24 -13.81 10.50 -12.86
C GLY A 24 -14.53 9.39 -12.09
N ASP A 25 -13.91 8.77 -11.10
CA ASP A 25 -14.57 7.81 -10.21
C ASP A 25 -15.41 8.56 -9.17
N PRO A 26 -16.76 8.40 -9.16
CA PRO A 26 -17.64 9.16 -8.27
C PRO A 26 -17.59 8.71 -6.82
N TYR A 27 -17.00 7.54 -6.54
CA TYR A 27 -16.99 6.93 -5.22
C TYR A 27 -15.66 7.04 -4.50
N TRP A 28 -14.59 7.38 -5.20
CA TRP A 28 -13.28 7.54 -4.60
C TRP A 28 -13.19 8.86 -3.84
N VAL A 29 -12.78 8.79 -2.58
CA VAL A 29 -12.52 9.95 -1.74
C VAL A 29 -11.01 10.18 -1.66
N CYS A 30 -10.56 11.32 -2.12
CA CYS A 30 -9.13 11.68 -2.06
C CYS A 30 -8.69 11.89 -0.61
N PRO A 31 -7.74 11.11 -0.10
CA PRO A 31 -7.18 11.36 1.22
C PRO A 31 -6.39 12.67 1.23
N LEU A 32 -6.27 13.29 2.40
CA LEU A 32 -5.45 14.47 2.56
C LEU A 32 -3.95 14.10 2.42
N ASP A 33 -3.21 14.89 1.66
CA ASP A 33 -1.78 14.67 1.49
C ASP A 33 -1.03 14.67 2.82
N SER A 34 -1.42 15.54 3.76
CA SER A 34 -0.84 15.62 5.09
C SER A 34 -1.07 14.36 5.93
N GLU A 35 -2.19 13.68 5.76
CA GLU A 35 -2.47 12.41 6.44
C GLU A 35 -1.58 11.30 5.88
N THR A 36 -1.46 11.20 4.57
CA THR A 36 -0.56 10.22 3.93
C THR A 36 0.88 10.48 4.33
N GLU A 37 1.35 11.73 4.29
CA GLU A 37 2.72 12.07 4.68
C GLU A 37 3.00 11.78 6.17
N SER A 38 2.01 11.95 7.05
CA SER A 38 2.17 11.68 8.47
C SER A 38 2.52 10.22 8.77
N VAL A 39 2.07 9.29 7.95
CA VAL A 39 2.40 7.85 8.11
C VAL A 39 3.89 7.60 7.95
N PHE A 40 4.56 8.37 7.08
CA PHE A 40 5.99 8.22 6.77
C PHE A 40 6.89 9.20 7.53
N ASP A 41 6.31 9.99 8.43
CA ASP A 41 7.05 10.97 9.24
C ASP A 41 7.44 10.35 10.59
N PRO A 42 8.75 10.14 10.87
CA PRO A 42 9.21 9.56 12.13
C PRO A 42 8.84 10.37 13.38
N ILE A 43 8.55 11.65 13.24
CA ILE A 43 8.14 12.52 14.35
C ILE A 43 6.64 12.34 14.63
N ARG A 44 5.84 12.21 13.59
CA ARG A 44 4.37 12.16 13.68
C ARG A 44 3.84 10.74 13.89
N ASN A 45 4.56 9.72 13.41
CA ASN A 45 4.16 8.32 13.54
C ASN A 45 5.02 7.62 14.60
N PRO A 46 4.44 7.33 15.80
CA PRO A 46 5.19 6.75 16.90
C PRO A 46 5.71 5.34 16.64
N VAL A 47 5.18 4.63 15.64
CA VAL A 47 5.64 3.28 15.27
C VAL A 47 7.10 3.29 14.81
N PHE A 48 7.62 4.41 14.32
CA PHE A 48 9.05 4.51 13.96
C PHE A 48 10.00 4.34 15.16
N SER A 49 9.53 4.42 16.41
CA SER A 49 10.35 4.07 17.58
C SER A 49 10.72 2.58 17.62
N HIS A 50 9.97 1.71 16.95
CA HIS A 50 10.18 0.27 16.90
C HIS A 50 9.85 -0.34 15.53
N GLY A 51 9.86 0.46 14.48
CA GLY A 51 9.53 0.04 13.13
C GLY A 51 10.25 0.83 12.05
N GLU A 52 10.08 0.39 10.82
CA GLU A 52 10.60 1.01 9.62
C GLU A 52 9.53 1.07 8.54
N ALA A 53 9.63 2.07 7.69
CA ALA A 53 8.79 2.20 6.49
C ALA A 53 9.59 2.82 5.35
N THR A 54 9.23 2.43 4.14
CA THR A 54 9.66 3.10 2.92
C THR A 54 8.59 2.97 1.84
N ARG A 55 8.74 3.71 0.76
CA ARG A 55 7.77 3.72 -0.34
C ARG A 55 8.44 3.96 -1.67
N TRP A 56 7.77 3.51 -2.73
CA TRP A 56 8.24 3.61 -4.12
C TRP A 56 7.16 4.09 -5.06
N ILE A 57 7.59 4.75 -6.12
CA ILE A 57 6.82 4.92 -7.34
C ILE A 57 7.38 3.99 -8.42
N LEU A 58 6.53 3.50 -9.29
CA LEU A 58 6.92 2.72 -10.45
C LEU A 58 6.72 3.54 -11.71
N CYS A 59 7.78 3.71 -12.50
CA CYS A 59 7.74 4.39 -13.78
C CYS A 59 7.90 3.40 -14.92
N ASP A 60 7.18 3.62 -16.01
CA ASP A 60 7.36 2.92 -17.28
C ASP A 60 8.63 3.37 -18.01
N ASP A 61 8.85 2.84 -19.21
CA ASP A 61 10.04 3.16 -20.02
C ASP A 61 10.04 4.61 -20.54
N LYS A 62 8.89 5.28 -20.52
CA LYS A 62 8.74 6.68 -20.89
C LYS A 62 8.83 7.63 -19.69
N GLY A 63 9.07 7.10 -18.49
CA GLY A 63 9.15 7.87 -17.26
C GLY A 63 7.80 8.24 -16.65
N LYS A 64 6.69 7.71 -17.18
CA LYS A 64 5.36 7.93 -16.61
C LYS A 64 5.16 7.05 -15.38
N VAL A 65 4.62 7.62 -14.31
CA VAL A 65 4.24 6.87 -13.12
C VAL A 65 3.05 5.97 -13.43
N VAL A 66 3.19 4.67 -13.17
CA VAL A 66 2.19 3.63 -13.43
C VAL A 66 1.77 2.87 -12.19
N GLY A 67 2.38 3.17 -11.05
CA GLY A 67 2.01 2.58 -9.77
C GLY A 67 2.83 3.11 -8.60
N ARG A 68 2.41 2.71 -7.41
CA ARG A 68 3.10 3.01 -6.15
C ARG A 68 2.88 1.89 -5.15
N ILE A 69 3.75 1.78 -4.16
CA ILE A 69 3.63 0.87 -3.03
C ILE A 69 4.47 1.38 -1.86
N ALA A 70 4.09 0.98 -0.64
CA ALA A 70 4.91 1.16 0.54
C ALA A 70 5.13 -0.19 1.24
N ALA A 71 6.19 -0.30 2.01
CA ALA A 71 6.47 -1.46 2.85
C ALA A 71 6.81 -1.01 4.26
N PHE A 72 6.41 -1.83 5.24
CA PHE A 72 6.55 -1.53 6.66
C PHE A 72 6.98 -2.74 7.46
N ILE A 73 7.69 -2.46 8.56
CA ILE A 73 7.95 -3.44 9.60
C ILE A 73 7.63 -2.78 10.95
N ASP A 74 6.75 -3.41 11.71
CA ASP A 74 6.61 -3.18 13.13
C ASP A 74 7.33 -4.33 13.85
N TYR A 75 8.51 -4.07 14.38
CA TYR A 75 9.35 -5.11 14.98
C TYR A 75 8.74 -5.74 16.22
N VAL A 76 7.85 -5.04 16.92
CA VAL A 76 7.12 -5.60 18.06
C VAL A 76 6.11 -6.63 17.60
N ARG A 77 5.31 -6.30 16.60
CA ARG A 77 4.32 -7.22 16.01
C ARG A 77 4.99 -8.38 15.27
N SER A 78 6.05 -8.11 14.54
CA SER A 78 6.79 -9.13 13.80
C SER A 78 7.33 -10.24 14.71
N LYS A 79 7.82 -9.88 15.90
CA LYS A 79 8.34 -10.84 16.89
C LYS A 79 7.23 -11.64 17.60
N ALA A 80 6.02 -11.15 17.63
CA ALA A 80 4.88 -11.82 18.24
C ALA A 80 4.35 -12.97 17.38
N ASN A 81 4.67 -12.99 16.09
CA ASN A 81 4.28 -14.05 15.17
C ASN A 81 5.31 -15.17 15.14
N SER A 82 4.85 -16.40 14.94
CA SER A 82 5.73 -17.56 14.72
C SER A 82 6.60 -17.44 13.48
N GLN A 83 6.14 -16.65 12.51
CA GLN A 83 6.85 -16.30 11.28
C GLN A 83 7.01 -14.78 11.23
N PRO A 84 8.26 -14.25 11.10
CA PRO A 84 8.48 -12.82 10.97
C PRO A 84 7.75 -12.24 9.76
N THR A 85 6.79 -11.35 10.02
CA THR A 85 5.88 -10.81 9.02
C THR A 85 5.98 -9.28 8.95
N GLY A 86 6.19 -8.77 7.76
CA GLY A 86 6.07 -7.35 7.45
C GLY A 86 4.80 -7.04 6.69
N GLY A 87 4.61 -5.79 6.32
CA GLY A 87 3.42 -5.34 5.60
C GLY A 87 3.73 -4.52 4.37
N ALA A 88 2.79 -4.52 3.44
CA ALA A 88 2.79 -3.61 2.30
C ALA A 88 1.44 -2.93 2.17
N GLY A 89 1.45 -1.66 1.79
CA GLY A 89 0.24 -0.86 1.65
C GLY A 89 0.41 0.28 0.67
N PHE A 90 -0.56 1.18 0.63
CA PHE A 90 -0.62 2.27 -0.34
C PHE A 90 -0.48 1.80 -1.79
N PHE A 91 -0.78 0.52 -2.03
CA PHE A 91 -0.70 -0.07 -3.37
C PHE A 91 -1.73 0.58 -4.29
N GLU A 92 -1.25 1.13 -5.37
CA GLU A 92 -2.03 1.63 -6.48
C GLU A 92 -1.29 1.32 -7.78
N ALA A 93 -2.00 0.85 -8.79
CA ALA A 93 -1.43 0.54 -10.10
C ALA A 93 -2.42 0.72 -11.23
N THR A 94 -1.92 1.02 -12.42
CA THR A 94 -2.69 0.89 -13.66
C THR A 94 -3.07 -0.58 -13.90
N ASP A 95 -4.05 -0.84 -14.77
CA ASP A 95 -4.47 -2.21 -15.10
C ASP A 95 -3.40 -2.93 -15.94
N ASN A 96 -2.30 -3.26 -15.26
CA ASN A 96 -1.16 -3.96 -15.82
C ASN A 96 -0.57 -4.90 -14.76
N ARG A 97 -0.71 -6.19 -15.00
CA ARG A 97 -0.23 -7.24 -14.08
C ARG A 97 1.28 -7.16 -13.82
N ASP A 98 2.08 -6.92 -14.85
CA ASP A 98 3.54 -6.85 -14.71
C ASP A 98 3.97 -5.66 -13.84
N ALA A 99 3.27 -4.52 -13.96
CA ALA A 99 3.48 -3.37 -13.09
C ALA A 99 3.14 -3.71 -11.63
N ALA A 100 1.99 -4.34 -11.39
CA ALA A 100 1.58 -4.77 -10.06
C ALA A 100 2.58 -5.75 -9.44
N PHE A 101 3.02 -6.75 -10.19
CA PHE A 101 3.98 -7.76 -9.72
C PHE A 101 5.35 -7.16 -9.43
N LYS A 102 5.78 -6.18 -10.23
CA LYS A 102 7.02 -5.46 -9.95
C LYS A 102 6.96 -4.68 -8.64
N LEU A 103 5.82 -4.09 -8.33
CA LEU A 103 5.59 -3.41 -7.05
C LEU A 103 5.60 -4.39 -5.87
N PHE A 104 4.91 -5.52 -5.99
CA PHE A 104 4.92 -6.56 -4.96
C PHE A 104 6.32 -7.13 -4.74
N ASP A 105 7.05 -7.41 -5.81
CA ASP A 105 8.45 -7.87 -5.73
C ASP A 105 9.34 -6.86 -5.01
N THR A 106 9.18 -5.58 -5.31
CA THR A 106 9.95 -4.50 -4.68
C THR A 106 9.72 -4.44 -3.18
N ALA A 107 8.48 -4.48 -2.74
CA ALA A 107 8.13 -4.51 -1.31
C ALA A 107 8.63 -5.79 -0.63
N LYS A 108 8.41 -6.93 -1.24
CA LYS A 108 8.85 -8.25 -0.75
C LYS A 108 10.36 -8.33 -0.59
N GLU A 109 11.12 -7.85 -1.57
CA GLU A 109 12.58 -7.84 -1.51
C GLU A 109 13.09 -6.97 -0.36
N TRP A 110 12.54 -5.77 -0.19
CA TRP A 110 12.90 -4.89 0.92
C TRP A 110 12.62 -5.53 2.28
N LEU A 111 11.50 -6.22 2.43
CA LEU A 111 11.13 -6.95 3.64
C LEU A 111 12.06 -8.15 3.88
N ALA A 112 12.35 -8.93 2.84
CA ALA A 112 13.24 -10.08 2.93
C ALA A 112 14.65 -9.71 3.36
N GLN A 113 15.20 -8.61 2.85
CA GLN A 113 16.50 -8.07 3.25
C GLN A 113 16.57 -7.70 4.75
N ARG A 114 15.42 -7.51 5.39
CA ARG A 114 15.28 -7.19 6.83
C ARG A 114 14.83 -8.37 7.67
N GLY A 115 14.88 -9.58 7.11
CA GLY A 115 14.59 -10.83 7.81
C GLY A 115 13.10 -11.18 7.90
N MET A 116 12.24 -10.50 7.14
CA MET A 116 10.82 -10.89 7.07
C MET A 116 10.64 -12.09 6.15
N GLU A 117 9.81 -13.03 6.57
CA GLU A 117 9.52 -14.28 5.85
C GLU A 117 8.13 -14.27 5.22
N ALA A 118 7.28 -13.33 5.65
CA ALA A 118 5.93 -13.15 5.11
C ALA A 118 5.60 -11.67 4.94
N MET A 119 4.64 -11.39 4.06
CA MET A 119 4.16 -10.06 3.76
C MET A 119 2.63 -10.04 3.80
N ASP A 120 2.06 -9.27 4.72
CA ASP A 120 0.63 -8.97 4.72
C ASP A 120 0.37 -7.76 3.82
N ALA A 121 -0.66 -7.84 3.00
CA ALA A 121 -1.05 -6.73 2.12
C ALA A 121 -2.54 -6.82 1.73
N PRO A 122 -3.19 -5.68 1.49
CA PRO A 122 -2.74 -4.32 1.79
C PRO A 122 -2.99 -3.93 3.24
N ILE A 123 -2.00 -3.34 3.87
CA ILE A 123 -2.08 -2.79 5.23
C ILE A 123 -1.25 -1.51 5.34
N ASN A 124 -1.49 -0.73 6.40
CA ASN A 124 -0.69 0.46 6.72
C ASN A 124 0.16 0.26 7.98
N LEU A 125 1.19 1.10 8.12
CA LEU A 125 1.99 1.19 9.33
C LEU A 125 1.26 2.00 10.40
N GLY A 126 1.13 1.43 11.59
CA GLY A 126 0.53 2.08 12.74
C GLY A 126 -0.78 1.43 13.19
N GLU A 127 -1.59 2.16 13.95
CA GLU A 127 -2.91 1.69 14.37
C GLU A 127 -3.87 1.69 13.19
N ASN A 128 -4.34 0.52 12.82
CA ASN A 128 -4.79 0.25 11.46
C ASN A 128 -6.25 -0.11 11.36
N TYR A 129 -7.07 0.79 11.76
CA TYR A 129 -8.45 0.79 11.34
C TYR A 129 -8.68 1.59 10.04
N VAL A 130 -7.61 2.16 9.46
CA VAL A 130 -7.67 2.98 8.24
C VAL A 130 -6.87 2.33 7.12
N ASN A 131 -7.49 2.13 5.97
CA ASN A 131 -6.86 1.65 4.74
C ASN A 131 -6.16 0.28 4.85
N TRP A 132 -6.80 -0.68 5.49
CA TRP A 132 -6.34 -2.06 5.48
C TRP A 132 -7.37 -2.97 4.84
N GLY A 133 -6.87 -3.99 4.15
CA GLY A 133 -7.71 -4.90 3.39
C GLY A 133 -8.01 -4.41 1.97
N LEU A 134 -8.47 -5.31 1.16
CA LEU A 134 -8.84 -5.10 -0.23
C LEU A 134 -10.36 -5.12 -0.39
N LEU A 135 -10.91 -4.06 -0.97
CA LEU A 135 -12.33 -4.04 -1.33
C LEU A 135 -12.55 -4.97 -2.52
N VAL A 136 -13.45 -5.93 -2.37
CA VAL A 136 -13.77 -6.93 -3.40
C VAL A 136 -15.21 -6.86 -3.87
N GLU A 137 -16.10 -6.32 -3.03
CA GLU A 137 -17.53 -6.13 -3.32
C GLU A 137 -18.02 -4.80 -2.72
N GLY A 138 -19.13 -4.27 -3.24
CA GLY A 138 -19.69 -3.03 -2.74
C GLY A 138 -18.89 -1.79 -3.15
N PHE A 139 -18.55 -1.68 -4.43
CA PHE A 139 -17.81 -0.53 -4.97
C PHE A 139 -18.71 0.71 -5.05
N MET A 140 -18.93 1.30 -3.89
CA MET A 140 -19.64 2.56 -3.67
C MET A 140 -18.82 3.43 -2.73
N GLN A 141 -19.28 4.64 -2.44
CA GLN A 141 -18.61 5.49 -1.46
C GLN A 141 -18.50 4.77 -0.11
N GLN A 142 -17.31 4.60 0.37
CA GLN A 142 -17.02 3.89 1.61
C GLN A 142 -17.14 4.80 2.82
N GLY A 143 -17.42 4.22 3.99
CA GLY A 143 -17.31 4.92 5.27
C GLY A 143 -15.86 5.37 5.54
N PHE A 144 -15.72 6.32 6.47
CA PHE A 144 -14.40 6.84 6.86
C PHE A 144 -13.45 5.70 7.28
N GLY A 145 -12.24 5.73 6.74
CA GLY A 145 -11.20 4.75 7.07
C GLY A 145 -11.34 3.39 6.38
N MET A 146 -12.40 3.17 5.61
CA MET A 146 -12.60 1.92 4.87
C MET A 146 -11.83 1.94 3.53
N PRO A 147 -11.31 0.79 3.07
CA PRO A 147 -10.57 0.72 1.82
C PRO A 147 -11.47 0.95 0.61
N TYR A 148 -10.93 1.60 -0.40
CA TYR A 148 -11.49 1.69 -1.75
C TYR A 148 -10.37 1.51 -2.76
N ASN A 149 -10.60 0.70 -3.79
CA ASN A 149 -9.58 0.36 -4.77
C ASN A 149 -10.18 -0.01 -6.11
N LYS A 150 -9.32 -0.17 -7.11
CA LYS A 150 -9.72 -0.69 -8.42
C LYS A 150 -10.18 -2.14 -8.33
N LYS A 151 -11.22 -2.50 -9.09
CA LYS A 151 -11.78 -3.85 -9.13
C LYS A 151 -10.76 -4.90 -9.59
N TYR A 152 -9.86 -4.53 -10.51
CA TYR A 152 -8.85 -5.44 -11.05
C TYR A 152 -7.72 -5.78 -10.08
N TYR A 153 -7.60 -5.10 -8.93
CA TYR A 153 -6.57 -5.43 -7.93
C TYR A 153 -6.72 -6.82 -7.34
N ARG A 154 -7.95 -7.29 -7.16
CA ARG A 154 -8.21 -8.64 -6.63
C ARG A 154 -7.45 -9.71 -7.43
N GLU A 155 -7.53 -9.68 -8.75
CA GLU A 155 -6.82 -10.63 -9.62
C GLU A 155 -5.32 -10.54 -9.46
N PHE A 156 -4.75 -9.33 -9.35
CA PHE A 156 -3.33 -9.14 -9.13
C PHE A 156 -2.85 -9.77 -7.84
N PHE A 157 -3.58 -9.57 -6.74
CA PHE A 157 -3.23 -10.15 -5.44
C PHE A 157 -3.35 -11.68 -5.47
N GLU A 158 -4.42 -12.22 -6.02
CA GLU A 158 -4.64 -13.67 -6.13
C GLU A 158 -3.61 -14.34 -7.02
N GLU A 159 -3.33 -13.80 -8.19
CA GLU A 159 -2.37 -14.35 -9.15
C GLU A 159 -0.92 -14.27 -8.65
N TYR A 160 -0.59 -13.26 -7.87
CA TYR A 160 0.74 -13.14 -7.26
C TYR A 160 0.98 -14.21 -6.18
N GLY A 161 -0.08 -14.73 -5.58
CA GLY A 161 -0.03 -15.80 -4.58
C GLY A 161 -0.43 -15.36 -3.18
N PHE A 162 -0.98 -14.16 -3.01
CA PHE A 162 -1.58 -13.77 -1.74
C PHE A 162 -2.78 -14.64 -1.42
N GLN A 163 -2.83 -15.11 -0.17
CA GLN A 163 -3.94 -15.89 0.33
C GLN A 163 -4.84 -15.02 1.21
N LYS A 164 -6.13 -15.24 1.10
CA LYS A 164 -7.11 -14.57 1.95
C LYS A 164 -6.89 -14.97 3.41
N TYR A 165 -6.74 -13.96 4.27
CA TYR A 165 -6.60 -14.19 5.71
C TYR A 165 -7.96 -14.26 6.39
N PHE A 166 -8.86 -13.29 6.11
CA PHE A 166 -10.25 -13.30 6.55
C PHE A 166 -11.11 -12.36 5.69
N GLU A 167 -12.42 -12.49 5.83
CA GLU A 167 -13.40 -11.61 5.20
C GLU A 167 -14.03 -10.68 6.25
N GLN A 168 -14.19 -9.42 5.90
CA GLN A 168 -14.89 -8.45 6.71
C GLN A 168 -16.08 -7.89 5.93
N TYR A 169 -17.23 -7.85 6.58
CA TYR A 169 -18.45 -7.28 6.01
C TYR A 169 -18.76 -5.97 6.70
N SER A 170 -19.04 -4.94 5.91
CA SER A 170 -19.58 -3.67 6.39
C SER A 170 -21.02 -3.53 5.92
N TYR A 171 -21.90 -3.15 6.83
CA TYR A 171 -23.32 -2.95 6.56
C TYR A 171 -23.65 -1.46 6.64
N HIS A 172 -24.50 -1.00 5.73
CA HIS A 172 -25.00 0.39 5.67
C HIS A 172 -26.47 0.43 6.03
#